data_92b5181c342763d3b1862a9096495ad1
#
_entry.id   92b5181c342763d3b1862a9096495ad1
#
_cell.length_a   1.000
_cell.length_b   1.000
_cell.length_c   1.000
_cell.angle_alpha   90.00
_cell.angle_beta   90.00
_cell.angle_gamma   90.00
#
_symmetry.space_group_name_H-M   'P 1'
#
loop_
_entity.id
_entity.type
_entity.pdbx_description
1 polymer ?
#
loop_
_entity_poly.entity_id
_entity_poly.type
_entity_poly.pdbx_seq_one_letter_code
_entity_poly.pdbx_strand_id
1 'polypeptide(L)'
;MHYLIFMDVDGVINSVSFYETVKSITENPLDPEAIKRVKRLVELSEQHSNSVRIILTSSWRYGWNRDPKFRDVGGKIIDTGLAMYGLRIYDKTGVSETRDRPGEVLEYLRKYPYHVDGFVILDDANFFWEKYRLSEWWVKTDAKVDGFKESMIEPALHMLQNPPWWLRLINIGKKKHT
;
A
#
# COMPACT_ATOMS: atom_id res chain seq x y z
N MET A 1 -3.13 14.36 -11.78
CA MET A 1 -2.30 13.14 -11.64
C MET A 1 -3.02 12.16 -10.73
N HIS A 2 -2.73 10.87 -10.86
CA HIS A 2 -3.35 9.79 -10.09
C HIS A 2 -2.26 8.82 -9.59
N TYR A 3 -2.13 8.67 -8.28
CA TYR A 3 -1.10 7.86 -7.64
C TYR A 3 -1.68 6.62 -6.96
N LEU A 4 -0.92 5.52 -6.97
CA LEU A 4 -1.25 4.29 -6.26
C LEU A 4 -0.18 3.98 -5.19
N ILE A 5 -0.63 3.69 -3.97
CA ILE A 5 0.21 3.18 -2.88
C ILE A 5 -0.16 1.72 -2.68
N PHE A 6 0.72 0.81 -3.11
CA PHE A 6 0.60 -0.61 -2.80
C PHE A 6 1.12 -0.83 -1.39
N MET A 7 0.28 -1.31 -0.49
CA MET A 7 0.58 -1.34 0.93
C MET A 7 0.42 -2.74 1.52
N ASP A 8 1.49 -3.25 2.14
CA ASP A 8 1.39 -4.35 3.08
C ASP A 8 0.87 -3.83 4.44
N VAL A 9 0.50 -4.72 5.33
CA VAL A 9 0.04 -4.42 6.70
C VAL A 9 1.13 -4.78 7.69
N ASP A 10 1.52 -6.06 7.68
CA ASP A 10 2.54 -6.59 8.57
C ASP A 10 3.90 -5.97 8.22
N GLY A 11 4.57 -5.41 9.22
CA GLY A 11 5.83 -4.71 9.00
C GLY A 11 5.72 -3.32 8.34
N VAL A 12 4.51 -2.82 8.04
CA VAL A 12 4.27 -1.47 7.50
C VAL A 12 3.48 -0.62 8.49
N ILE A 13 2.25 -1.02 8.82
CA ILE A 13 1.37 -0.32 9.77
C ILE A 13 1.17 -1.11 11.07
N ASN A 14 1.97 -2.12 11.28
CA ASN A 14 2.23 -2.79 12.54
C ASN A 14 3.70 -3.24 12.55
N SER A 15 4.24 -3.51 13.73
CA SER A 15 5.61 -4.00 13.89
C SER A 15 5.71 -4.87 15.14
N VAL A 16 6.79 -5.66 15.23
CA VAL A 16 7.04 -6.50 16.42
C VAL A 16 7.14 -5.63 17.66
N SER A 17 7.89 -4.50 17.59
CA SER A 17 8.04 -3.61 18.74
C SER A 17 6.71 -2.98 19.17
N PHE A 18 5.81 -2.69 18.24
CA PHE A 18 4.48 -2.21 18.57
C PHE A 18 3.69 -3.29 19.34
N TYR A 19 3.70 -4.54 18.85
CA TYR A 19 3.02 -5.65 19.55
C TYR A 19 3.57 -5.91 20.96
N GLU A 20 4.86 -5.73 21.18
CA GLU A 20 5.46 -5.87 22.51
C GLU A 20 4.99 -4.78 23.51
N THR A 21 4.57 -3.62 23.02
CA THR A 21 4.06 -2.52 23.86
C THR A 21 2.56 -2.65 24.15
N VAL A 22 1.82 -3.37 23.32
CA VAL A 22 0.36 -3.51 23.43
C VAL A 22 0.00 -4.66 24.36
N LYS A 23 -0.54 -4.35 25.54
CA LYS A 23 -0.97 -5.33 26.55
C LYS A 23 -2.14 -6.23 26.15
N SER A 24 -2.85 -5.87 25.07
CA SER A 24 -3.97 -6.64 24.54
C SER A 24 -4.10 -6.45 23.03
N ILE A 25 -3.85 -7.52 22.28
CA ILE A 25 -3.98 -7.57 20.80
C ILE A 25 -5.46 -7.47 20.35
N THR A 26 -6.41 -7.51 21.29
CA THR A 26 -7.83 -7.67 20.98
C THR A 26 -8.52 -6.42 20.47
N GLU A 27 -7.95 -5.22 20.64
CA GLU A 27 -8.66 -3.98 20.32
C GLU A 27 -8.21 -3.31 19.01
N ASN A 28 -6.94 -3.25 18.72
CA ASN A 28 -6.43 -2.78 17.43
C ASN A 28 -4.95 -3.20 17.24
N PRO A 29 -4.66 -4.17 16.37
CA PRO A 29 -3.30 -4.63 16.15
C PRO A 29 -2.47 -3.69 15.25
N LEU A 30 -3.01 -2.52 14.87
CA LEU A 30 -2.36 -1.57 13.97
C LEU A 30 -1.71 -0.43 14.76
N ASP A 31 -0.48 -0.09 14.40
CA ASP A 31 0.28 0.98 15.02
C ASP A 31 -0.26 2.37 14.62
N PRO A 32 -0.81 3.15 15.55
CA PRO A 32 -1.32 4.49 15.29
C PRO A 32 -0.28 5.43 14.67
N GLU A 33 0.97 5.34 15.09
CA GLU A 33 2.02 6.23 14.61
C GLU A 33 2.43 5.88 13.17
N ALA A 34 2.51 4.59 12.85
CA ALA A 34 2.76 4.15 11.48
C ALA A 34 1.61 4.57 10.53
N ILE A 35 0.35 4.45 10.98
CA ILE A 35 -0.81 4.92 10.20
C ILE A 35 -0.77 6.43 9.98
N LYS A 36 -0.40 7.23 10.98
CA LYS A 36 -0.23 8.69 10.82
C LYS A 36 0.83 9.05 9.78
N ARG A 37 1.92 8.27 9.72
CA ARG A 37 2.98 8.47 8.71
C ARG A 37 2.47 8.13 7.31
N VAL A 38 1.71 7.02 7.15
CA VAL A 38 1.04 6.71 5.87
C VAL A 38 0.05 7.82 5.49
N LYS A 39 -0.74 8.32 6.44
CA LYS A 39 -1.63 9.47 6.21
C LYS A 39 -0.85 10.67 5.71
N ARG A 40 0.27 11.01 6.35
CA ARG A 40 1.11 12.13 5.92
C ARG A 40 1.65 11.95 4.50
N LEU A 41 2.07 10.73 4.13
CA LEU A 41 2.45 10.43 2.75
C LEU A 41 1.29 10.68 1.77
N VAL A 42 0.08 10.25 2.11
CA VAL A 42 -1.13 10.49 1.29
C VAL A 42 -1.38 11.99 1.14
N GLU A 43 -1.41 12.75 2.24
CA GLU A 43 -1.66 14.19 2.24
C GLU A 43 -0.63 14.97 1.41
N LEU A 44 0.66 14.64 1.54
CA LEU A 44 1.72 15.25 0.72
C LEU A 44 1.56 14.87 -0.76
N SER A 45 1.18 13.64 -1.04
CA SER A 45 0.96 13.18 -2.41
C SER A 45 -0.25 13.87 -3.06
N GLU A 46 -1.31 14.17 -2.29
CA GLU A 46 -2.50 14.88 -2.77
C GLU A 46 -2.23 16.35 -3.13
N GLN A 47 -1.16 16.95 -2.61
CA GLN A 47 -0.71 18.28 -3.05
C GLN A 47 -0.20 18.28 -4.50
N HIS A 48 0.22 17.11 -5.01
CA HIS A 48 0.78 16.92 -6.33
C HIS A 48 -0.12 16.07 -7.26
N SER A 49 -1.28 15.64 -6.78
CA SER A 49 -2.16 14.75 -7.53
C SER A 49 -3.63 15.05 -7.27
N ASN A 50 -4.50 14.64 -8.20
CA ASN A 50 -5.94 14.75 -8.03
C ASN A 50 -6.53 13.55 -7.25
N SER A 51 -5.76 12.49 -7.09
CA SER A 51 -6.22 11.27 -6.43
C SER A 51 -5.05 10.39 -5.99
N VAL A 52 -5.08 9.96 -4.74
CA VAL A 52 -4.19 8.94 -4.18
C VAL A 52 -5.03 7.76 -3.70
N ARG A 53 -4.64 6.54 -4.06
CA ARG A 53 -5.39 5.33 -3.68
C ARG A 53 -4.49 4.31 -3.04
N ILE A 54 -4.90 3.78 -1.90
CA ILE A 54 -4.24 2.68 -1.21
C ILE A 54 -4.78 1.37 -1.78
N ILE A 55 -3.86 0.53 -2.26
CA ILE A 55 -4.14 -0.81 -2.79
C ILE A 55 -3.50 -1.83 -1.85
N LEU A 56 -4.32 -2.68 -1.27
CA LEU A 56 -3.86 -3.67 -0.30
C LEU A 56 -3.13 -4.82 -1.00
N THR A 57 -1.88 -5.08 -0.62
CA THR A 57 -1.06 -6.21 -1.13
C THR A 57 -0.82 -7.28 -0.07
N SER A 58 -1.11 -7.00 1.19
CA SER A 58 -0.95 -7.87 2.34
C SER A 58 -1.71 -9.19 2.26
N SER A 59 -1.31 -10.16 3.06
CA SER A 59 -2.13 -11.36 3.33
C SER A 59 -3.50 -11.01 3.93
N TRP A 60 -3.65 -9.88 4.61
CA TRP A 60 -4.93 -9.36 5.11
C TRP A 60 -5.97 -9.12 4.02
N ARG A 61 -5.53 -9.02 2.74
CA ARG A 61 -6.43 -8.91 1.59
C ARG A 61 -7.37 -10.10 1.42
N TYR A 62 -7.05 -11.26 1.98
CA TYR A 62 -7.94 -12.42 1.93
C TYR A 62 -9.26 -12.14 2.65
N GLY A 63 -9.18 -11.48 3.80
CA GLY A 63 -10.35 -11.09 4.60
C GLY A 63 -11.00 -9.77 4.19
N TRP A 64 -10.31 -8.95 3.38
CA TRP A 64 -10.85 -7.67 2.93
C TRP A 64 -11.69 -7.82 1.65
N ASN A 65 -12.81 -7.09 1.58
CA ASN A 65 -13.65 -6.99 0.39
C ASN A 65 -14.12 -5.54 0.21
N ARG A 66 -14.31 -5.11 -1.04
CA ARG A 66 -14.84 -3.78 -1.35
C ARG A 66 -16.23 -3.58 -0.74
N ASP A 67 -17.11 -4.58 -0.81
CA ASP A 67 -18.38 -4.59 -0.07
C ASP A 67 -18.12 -4.99 1.39
N PRO A 68 -18.41 -4.10 2.36
CA PRO A 68 -18.16 -4.35 3.79
C PRO A 68 -18.83 -5.60 4.36
N LYS A 69 -19.97 -6.04 3.77
CA LYS A 69 -20.69 -7.23 4.26
C LYS A 69 -19.88 -8.53 4.07
N PHE A 70 -18.95 -8.56 3.13
CA PHE A 70 -18.12 -9.73 2.83
C PHE A 70 -16.72 -9.65 3.47
N ARG A 71 -16.48 -8.70 4.37
CA ARG A 71 -15.23 -8.61 5.14
C ARG A 71 -15.28 -9.55 6.33
N ASP A 72 -14.23 -10.31 6.51
CA ASP A 72 -14.01 -11.04 7.77
C ASP A 72 -13.53 -10.12 8.89
N VAL A 73 -13.14 -10.69 10.03
CA VAL A 73 -12.67 -9.93 11.20
C VAL A 73 -11.42 -9.11 10.84
N GLY A 74 -10.44 -9.70 10.16
CA GLY A 74 -9.21 -9.01 9.75
C GLY A 74 -9.49 -7.86 8.77
N GLY A 75 -10.34 -8.11 7.77
CA GLY A 75 -10.77 -7.08 6.82
C GLY A 75 -11.50 -5.91 7.47
N LYS A 76 -12.28 -6.15 8.53
CA LYS A 76 -12.95 -5.10 9.32
C LYS A 76 -11.98 -4.32 10.18
N ILE A 77 -11.03 -5.01 10.82
CA ILE A 77 -10.00 -4.37 11.68
C ILE A 77 -9.19 -3.36 10.87
N ILE A 78 -8.64 -3.79 9.73
CA ILE A 78 -7.81 -2.88 8.91
C ILE A 78 -8.61 -1.70 8.37
N ASP A 79 -9.84 -1.93 7.92
CA ASP A 79 -10.69 -0.88 7.40
C ASP A 79 -11.07 0.14 8.48
N THR A 80 -11.47 -0.34 9.67
CA THR A 80 -11.79 0.52 10.81
C THR A 80 -10.56 1.27 11.30
N GLY A 81 -9.42 0.59 11.44
CA GLY A 81 -8.18 1.21 11.91
C GLY A 81 -7.70 2.33 10.99
N LEU A 82 -7.76 2.15 9.70
CA LEU A 82 -7.41 3.20 8.72
C LEU A 82 -8.45 4.33 8.71
N ALA A 83 -9.75 4.00 8.81
CA ALA A 83 -10.83 4.99 8.79
C ALA A 83 -10.76 5.97 9.96
N MET A 84 -10.27 5.56 11.13
CA MET A 84 -10.03 6.45 12.28
C MET A 84 -9.07 7.61 11.96
N TYR A 85 -8.22 7.44 10.94
CA TYR A 85 -7.28 8.45 10.47
C TYR A 85 -7.69 9.10 9.14
N GLY A 86 -8.91 8.82 8.65
CA GLY A 86 -9.41 9.34 7.38
C GLY A 86 -8.83 8.63 6.15
N LEU A 87 -8.15 7.50 6.35
CA LEU A 87 -7.63 6.65 5.27
C LEU A 87 -8.64 5.55 4.91
N ARG A 88 -8.56 5.07 3.68
CA ARG A 88 -9.36 3.92 3.24
C ARG A 88 -8.60 3.08 2.22
N ILE A 89 -8.83 1.78 2.26
CA ILE A 89 -8.41 0.88 1.19
C ILE A 89 -9.37 1.09 0.01
N TYR A 90 -8.81 1.38 -1.15
CA TYR A 90 -9.59 1.52 -2.37
C TYR A 90 -9.86 0.16 -3.03
N ASP A 91 -8.84 -0.69 -3.06
CA ASP A 91 -8.88 -2.00 -3.69
C ASP A 91 -7.76 -2.90 -3.14
N LYS A 92 -7.67 -4.12 -3.65
CA LYS A 92 -6.61 -5.08 -3.36
C LYS A 92 -6.06 -5.71 -4.62
N THR A 93 -4.79 -6.16 -4.59
CA THR A 93 -4.24 -6.99 -5.65
C THR A 93 -4.92 -8.36 -5.69
N GLY A 94 -4.91 -8.99 -6.85
CA GLY A 94 -5.26 -10.39 -6.97
C GLY A 94 -4.28 -11.28 -6.19
N VAL A 95 -4.58 -12.57 -6.17
CA VAL A 95 -3.70 -13.60 -5.60
C VAL A 95 -3.36 -14.57 -6.70
N SER A 96 -2.07 -14.66 -7.03
CA SER A 96 -1.58 -15.66 -7.97
C SER A 96 -1.44 -17.01 -7.28
N GLU A 97 -1.49 -18.10 -8.03
CA GLU A 97 -1.28 -19.46 -7.51
C GLU A 97 0.10 -19.60 -6.84
N THR A 98 1.09 -18.92 -7.38
CA THR A 98 2.47 -18.91 -6.87
C THR A 98 2.70 -17.90 -5.74
N ARG A 99 1.70 -17.09 -5.40
CA ARG A 99 1.80 -15.99 -4.43
C ARG A 99 2.95 -15.01 -4.74
N ASP A 100 3.14 -14.77 -6.02
CA ASP A 100 4.17 -13.87 -6.56
C ASP A 100 3.72 -12.41 -6.42
N ARG A 101 3.95 -11.82 -5.26
CA ARG A 101 3.50 -10.45 -4.92
C ARG A 101 3.94 -9.40 -5.95
N PRO A 102 5.18 -9.37 -6.44
CA PRO A 102 5.57 -8.43 -7.50
C PRO A 102 4.80 -8.61 -8.80
N GLY A 103 4.57 -9.85 -9.22
CA GLY A 103 3.75 -10.17 -10.38
C GLY A 103 2.30 -9.70 -10.22
N GLU A 104 1.74 -9.86 -9.02
CA GLU A 104 0.39 -9.40 -8.67
C GLU A 104 0.25 -7.87 -8.72
N VAL A 105 1.28 -7.13 -8.29
CA VAL A 105 1.35 -5.66 -8.41
C VAL A 105 1.37 -5.24 -9.89
N LEU A 106 2.22 -5.87 -10.72
CA LEU A 106 2.26 -5.57 -12.15
C LEU A 106 0.94 -5.91 -12.86
N GLU A 107 0.34 -7.04 -12.51
CA GLU A 107 -0.95 -7.43 -13.07
C GLU A 107 -2.05 -6.43 -12.69
N TYR A 108 -2.05 -5.98 -11.43
CA TYR A 108 -2.97 -4.93 -10.98
C TYR A 108 -2.77 -3.65 -11.79
N LEU A 109 -1.53 -3.17 -11.93
CA LEU A 109 -1.21 -1.99 -12.73
C LEU A 109 -1.69 -2.14 -14.18
N ARG A 110 -1.56 -3.32 -14.81
CA ARG A 110 -2.02 -3.57 -16.19
C ARG A 110 -3.54 -3.54 -16.30
N LYS A 111 -4.24 -4.19 -15.36
CA LYS A 111 -5.71 -4.31 -15.36
C LYS A 111 -6.43 -3.06 -14.86
N TYR A 112 -5.73 -2.19 -14.14
CA TYR A 112 -6.32 -0.97 -13.59
C TYR A 112 -6.85 -0.07 -14.72
N PRO A 113 -8.13 0.34 -14.69
CA PRO A 113 -8.79 0.94 -15.85
C PRO A 113 -8.39 2.39 -16.13
N TYR A 114 -7.76 3.04 -15.15
CA TYR A 114 -7.39 4.45 -15.28
C TYR A 114 -5.89 4.62 -15.46
N HIS A 115 -5.51 5.75 -16.05
CA HIS A 115 -4.12 6.17 -16.16
C HIS A 115 -3.50 6.34 -14.77
N VAL A 116 -2.34 5.74 -14.54
CA VAL A 116 -1.56 5.85 -13.30
C VAL A 116 -0.34 6.71 -13.58
N ASP A 117 -0.21 7.82 -12.87
CA ASP A 117 0.90 8.76 -13.05
C ASP A 117 2.12 8.38 -12.21
N GLY A 118 1.93 7.60 -11.14
CA GLY A 118 3.00 7.08 -10.31
C GLY A 118 2.50 6.06 -9.30
N PHE A 119 3.42 5.27 -8.77
CA PHE A 119 3.13 4.32 -7.72
C PHE A 119 4.32 4.14 -6.78
N VAL A 120 4.04 3.64 -5.58
CA VAL A 120 5.03 3.19 -4.60
C VAL A 120 4.55 1.91 -3.93
N ILE A 121 5.48 1.08 -3.51
CA ILE A 121 5.22 -0.16 -2.78
C ILE A 121 5.80 0.00 -1.37
N LEU A 122 4.97 -0.19 -0.36
CA LEU A 122 5.36 -0.23 1.06
C LEU A 122 5.28 -1.67 1.54
N ASP A 123 6.42 -2.29 1.82
CA ASP A 123 6.50 -3.71 2.18
C ASP A 123 7.83 -3.99 2.92
N ASP A 124 7.82 -4.84 3.94
CA ASP A 124 9.01 -5.20 4.71
C ASP A 124 9.80 -6.34 4.07
N ALA A 125 9.13 -7.17 3.26
CA ALA A 125 9.70 -8.41 2.75
C ALA A 125 10.28 -8.26 1.35
N ASN A 126 11.43 -8.92 1.14
CA ASN A 126 12.02 -9.02 -0.19
C ASN A 126 11.37 -10.19 -0.95
N PHE A 127 10.46 -9.87 -1.88
CA PHE A 127 9.84 -10.81 -2.81
C PHE A 127 10.57 -10.87 -4.16
N PHE A 128 11.87 -10.55 -4.21
CA PHE A 128 12.64 -10.43 -5.46
C PHE A 128 12.06 -9.37 -6.40
N TRP A 129 11.77 -8.17 -5.86
CA TRP A 129 11.22 -7.03 -6.58
C TRP A 129 12.03 -6.65 -7.84
N GLU A 130 13.36 -6.88 -7.82
CA GLU A 130 14.29 -6.65 -8.93
C GLU A 130 13.95 -7.49 -10.17
N LYS A 131 13.45 -8.71 -10.00
CA LYS A 131 13.02 -9.59 -11.10
C LYS A 131 11.95 -8.93 -11.99
N TYR A 132 11.14 -8.07 -11.39
CA TYR A 132 10.05 -7.37 -12.06
C TYR A 132 10.36 -5.89 -12.31
N ARG A 133 11.60 -5.45 -12.07
CA ARG A 133 12.02 -4.05 -12.14
C ARG A 133 11.18 -3.13 -11.26
N LEU A 134 10.85 -3.58 -10.06
CA LEU A 134 10.04 -2.87 -9.08
C LEU A 134 10.86 -2.39 -7.87
N SER A 135 12.12 -2.82 -7.73
CA SER A 135 12.95 -2.52 -6.56
C SER A 135 13.18 -1.02 -6.31
N GLU A 136 13.22 -0.20 -7.37
CA GLU A 136 13.39 1.26 -7.26
C GLU A 136 12.12 1.98 -6.79
N TRP A 137 10.96 1.31 -6.80
CA TRP A 137 9.67 1.82 -6.33
C TRP A 137 9.19 1.09 -5.07
N TRP A 138 10.08 0.35 -4.43
CA TRP A 138 9.82 -0.36 -3.20
C TRP A 138 10.52 0.31 -2.02
N VAL A 139 9.73 0.81 -1.08
CA VAL A 139 10.19 1.27 0.22
C VAL A 139 10.21 0.07 1.16
N LYS A 140 11.40 -0.42 1.44
CA LYS A 140 11.60 -1.50 2.40
C LYS A 140 11.37 -0.97 3.80
N THR A 141 10.30 -1.42 4.45
CA THR A 141 10.00 -1.11 5.84
C THR A 141 10.70 -2.07 6.81
N ASP A 142 10.58 -1.85 8.10
CA ASP A 142 11.22 -2.65 9.13
C ASP A 142 10.18 -3.26 10.08
N ALA A 143 9.83 -4.54 9.81
CA ALA A 143 8.87 -5.28 10.61
C ALA A 143 9.26 -5.41 12.09
N LYS A 144 10.55 -5.32 12.42
CA LYS A 144 11.03 -5.55 13.80
C LYS A 144 10.88 -4.31 14.68
N VAL A 145 11.05 -3.12 14.09
CA VAL A 145 11.17 -1.87 14.88
C VAL A 145 9.93 -1.00 14.72
N ASP A 146 9.82 -0.22 13.64
CA ASP A 146 8.81 0.85 13.56
C ASP A 146 7.90 0.76 12.32
N GLY A 147 8.01 -0.30 11.52
CA GLY A 147 7.28 -0.39 10.26
C GLY A 147 7.64 0.74 9.30
N PHE A 148 6.64 1.49 8.83
CA PHE A 148 6.85 2.66 7.96
C PHE A 148 7.28 3.87 8.79
N LYS A 149 8.54 4.32 8.62
CA LYS A 149 9.19 5.40 9.39
C LYS A 149 9.00 6.77 8.75
N GLU A 150 9.13 7.82 9.56
CA GLU A 150 9.10 9.21 9.08
C GLU A 150 10.13 9.48 7.97
N SER A 151 11.34 8.93 8.10
CA SER A 151 12.41 9.06 7.10
C SER A 151 12.12 8.40 5.76
N MET A 152 11.08 7.58 5.67
CA MET A 152 10.66 6.89 4.44
C MET A 152 9.64 7.70 3.64
N ILE A 153 9.06 8.76 4.20
CA ILE A 153 8.03 9.57 3.53
C ILE A 153 8.58 10.27 2.30
N GLU A 154 9.69 10.99 2.41
CA GLU A 154 10.30 11.69 1.28
C GLU A 154 10.76 10.74 0.16
N PRO A 155 11.46 9.62 0.44
CA PRO A 155 11.73 8.62 -0.59
C PRO A 155 10.47 8.09 -1.28
N ALA A 156 9.41 7.77 -0.52
CA ALA A 156 8.16 7.28 -1.09
C ALA A 156 7.47 8.33 -1.99
N LEU A 157 7.47 9.60 -1.55
CA LEU A 157 6.93 10.71 -2.35
C LEU A 157 7.74 10.91 -3.64
N HIS A 158 9.06 10.83 -3.55
CA HIS A 158 9.93 10.91 -4.73
C HIS A 158 9.63 9.79 -5.74
N MET A 159 9.41 8.56 -5.27
CA MET A 159 9.05 7.42 -6.13
C MET A 159 7.70 7.64 -6.83
N LEU A 160 6.71 8.17 -6.13
CA LEU A 160 5.40 8.51 -6.70
C LEU A 160 5.52 9.56 -7.82
N GLN A 161 6.37 10.56 -7.64
CA GLN A 161 6.57 11.65 -8.59
C GLN A 161 7.48 11.28 -9.77
N ASN A 162 8.30 10.24 -9.63
CA ASN A 162 9.26 9.78 -10.63
C ASN A 162 8.96 8.33 -11.06
N PRO A 163 7.87 8.09 -11.79
CA PRO A 163 7.46 6.75 -12.18
C PRO A 163 8.43 6.12 -13.19
N PRO A 164 8.49 4.79 -13.27
CA PRO A 164 9.31 4.10 -14.25
C PRO A 164 8.84 4.41 -15.68
N TRP A 165 9.79 4.51 -16.59
CA TRP A 165 9.49 4.81 -18.00
C TRP A 165 8.48 3.82 -18.62
N TRP A 166 8.53 2.54 -18.22
CA TRP A 166 7.64 1.50 -18.74
C TRP A 166 6.17 1.65 -18.27
N LEU A 167 5.89 2.44 -17.22
CA LEU A 167 4.53 2.71 -16.78
C LEU A 167 3.71 3.39 -17.89
N ARG A 168 4.37 4.18 -18.73
CA ARG A 168 3.74 4.81 -19.90
C ARG A 168 3.17 3.77 -20.88
N LEU A 169 3.84 2.63 -21.05
CA LEU A 169 3.37 1.54 -21.90
C LEU A 169 2.13 0.86 -21.32
N ILE A 170 2.09 0.68 -20.00
CA ILE A 170 0.93 0.12 -19.29
C ILE A 170 -0.29 1.05 -19.40
N ASN A 171 -0.06 2.33 -19.52
CA ASN A 171 -1.11 3.35 -19.58
C ASN A 171 -1.74 3.52 -20.99
N ILE A 172 -1.21 2.87 -22.03
CA ILE A 172 -1.76 3.00 -23.39
C ILE A 172 -3.22 2.55 -23.40
N GLY A 173 -4.10 3.41 -23.90
CA GLY A 173 -5.53 3.14 -24.01
C GLY A 173 -6.36 3.29 -22.73
N LYS A 174 -5.74 3.63 -21.59
CA LYS A 174 -6.45 3.83 -20.33
C LYS A 174 -7.13 5.20 -20.26
N LYS A 175 -8.25 5.25 -19.53
CA LYS A 175 -8.98 6.49 -19.28
C LYS A 175 -8.19 7.40 -18.35
N LYS A 176 -8.19 8.71 -18.60
CA LYS A 176 -7.69 9.67 -17.62
C LYS A 176 -8.64 9.69 -16.43
N HIS A 177 -8.07 9.78 -15.23
CA HIS A 177 -8.86 9.99 -14.01
C HIS A 177 -9.28 11.46 -13.97
N THR A 178 -10.57 11.71 -14.08
CA THR A 178 -11.19 13.07 -13.95
C THR A 178 -11.39 13.41 -12.48
#